data_c81fa2e59106a7beb718b0d6137824d0
#
_entry.id   c81fa2e59106a7beb718b0d6137824d0
#
_cell.length_a   1.000
_cell.length_b   1.000
_cell.length_c   1.000
_cell.angle_alpha   90.00
_cell.angle_beta   90.00
_cell.angle_gamma   90.00
#
_symmetry.space_group_name_H-M   'P 1'
#
loop_
_entity.id
_entity.type
_entity.pdbx_description
1 polymer ?
#
loop_
_entity_poly.entity_id
_entity_poly.type
_entity_poly.pdbx_seq_one_letter_code
_entity_poly.pdbx_strand_id
1 'polypeptide(L)'
;MACIAQLAPADSTQAPALRAKFAALGDALKNNQYQRPIYIESADASGMLKGDVYALVEFPFTTVSTALTGAGPWCDIMILPLNTKDCRVTEKAGETTLAVRIGSKYDVPLEDAYPIDFKYRVAETSRDYFAARLDAVSGPLGTHDYRVLAEAIPGDNGKTFLHLRYSYGYGMAGRLAMQAYLATAGAGKVGFTSSGKELIGGMRGVVERNTMRYYLAIDAYLAAAAAPSAQRVERRIAAWFDSTEQYARQLHEIDRNTYLAMKRKEVQRQRTAPENIGDAAPAGRM
;
A
#
# COMPACT_ATOMS: atom_id res chain seq x y z
N MET A 1 -50.38 -0.38 2.71
CA MET A 1 -49.21 -1.27 2.83
C MET A 1 -47.97 -0.42 2.71
N ALA A 2 -47.29 -0.15 3.83
CA ALA A 2 -46.07 0.64 3.87
C ALA A 2 -44.90 -0.32 3.70
N CYS A 3 -44.11 -0.18 2.61
CA CYS A 3 -42.84 -0.83 2.43
C CYS A 3 -41.83 -0.26 3.44
N ILE A 4 -41.50 -1.03 4.45
CA ILE A 4 -40.36 -0.76 5.32
C ILE A 4 -39.14 -1.14 4.52
N ALA A 5 -38.38 -0.14 4.04
CA ALA A 5 -37.05 -0.36 3.50
C ALA A 5 -36.16 -0.88 4.63
N GLN A 6 -35.79 -2.15 4.59
CA GLN A 6 -34.76 -2.70 5.43
C GLN A 6 -33.43 -2.02 5.06
N LEU A 7 -32.97 -1.13 5.95
CA LEU A 7 -31.60 -0.69 5.97
C LEU A 7 -30.70 -1.93 6.08
N ALA A 8 -29.83 -2.13 5.12
CA ALA A 8 -28.79 -3.14 5.20
C ALA A 8 -28.03 -2.95 6.54
N PRO A 9 -27.67 -4.04 7.24
CA PRO A 9 -26.93 -3.92 8.49
C PRO A 9 -25.63 -3.17 8.22
N ALA A 10 -25.36 -2.16 9.04
CA ALA A 10 -24.08 -1.49 9.11
C ALA A 10 -22.97 -2.56 9.09
N ASP A 11 -21.92 -2.34 8.29
CA ASP A 11 -20.76 -3.23 8.14
C ASP A 11 -20.43 -3.93 9.45
N SER A 12 -20.76 -5.23 9.52
CA SER A 12 -20.38 -6.05 10.68
C SER A 12 -18.87 -5.96 10.84
N THR A 13 -18.39 -5.73 12.05
CA THR A 13 -16.95 -5.56 12.29
C THR A 13 -16.17 -6.71 11.66
N GLN A 14 -15.10 -6.41 10.92
CA GLN A 14 -14.23 -7.42 10.33
C GLN A 14 -13.31 -8.09 11.39
N ALA A 15 -13.32 -7.59 12.62
CA ALA A 15 -12.52 -8.09 13.72
C ALA A 15 -12.61 -9.61 13.95
N PRO A 16 -13.80 -10.25 14.00
CA PRO A 16 -13.90 -11.71 14.16
C PRO A 16 -13.24 -12.47 13.01
N ALA A 17 -13.42 -12.00 11.77
CA ALA A 17 -12.81 -12.62 10.59
C ALA A 17 -11.28 -12.52 10.63
N LEU A 18 -10.74 -11.37 11.04
CA LEU A 18 -9.29 -11.18 11.17
C LEU A 18 -8.69 -12.05 12.29
N ARG A 19 -9.40 -12.21 13.43
CA ARG A 19 -8.99 -13.14 14.50
C ARG A 19 -8.99 -14.59 14.04
N ALA A 20 -10.02 -15.01 13.32
CA ALA A 20 -10.08 -16.35 12.75
C ALA A 20 -8.94 -16.59 11.74
N LYS A 21 -8.63 -15.61 10.90
CA LYS A 21 -7.49 -15.67 9.96
C LYS A 21 -6.17 -15.78 10.71
N PHE A 22 -5.96 -15.00 11.79
CA PHE A 22 -4.75 -15.09 12.62
C PHE A 22 -4.58 -16.49 13.22
N ALA A 23 -5.63 -17.04 13.80
CA ALA A 23 -5.59 -18.40 14.34
C ALA A 23 -5.26 -19.46 13.26
N ALA A 24 -5.86 -19.32 12.06
CA ALA A 24 -5.62 -20.23 10.95
C ALA A 24 -4.20 -20.14 10.35
N LEU A 25 -3.53 -18.99 10.47
CA LEU A 25 -2.19 -18.74 9.91
C LEU A 25 -1.05 -19.05 10.90
N GLY A 26 -1.32 -19.48 12.12
CA GLY A 26 -0.32 -19.63 13.18
C GLY A 26 0.97 -20.36 12.75
N ASP A 27 0.83 -21.48 12.04
CA ASP A 27 1.98 -22.25 11.55
C ASP A 27 2.64 -21.59 10.32
N ALA A 28 1.86 -21.06 9.40
CA ALA A 28 2.38 -20.40 8.20
C ALA A 28 3.17 -19.12 8.53
N LEU A 29 2.80 -18.40 9.59
CA LEU A 29 3.54 -17.24 10.09
C LEU A 29 4.88 -17.62 10.71
N LYS A 30 4.99 -18.82 11.30
CA LYS A 30 6.23 -19.31 11.93
C LYS A 30 7.16 -19.99 10.93
N ASN A 31 6.57 -20.75 10.00
CA ASN A 31 7.29 -21.61 9.07
C ASN A 31 7.04 -21.14 7.63
N ASN A 32 7.84 -20.18 7.15
CA ASN A 32 7.70 -19.64 5.80
C ASN A 32 9.06 -19.28 5.19
N GLN A 33 9.07 -18.98 3.90
CA GLN A 33 10.27 -18.63 3.14
C GLN A 33 10.72 -17.17 3.30
N TYR A 34 9.96 -16.34 4.02
CA TYR A 34 10.20 -14.89 4.06
C TYR A 34 11.13 -14.45 5.20
N GLN A 35 11.56 -15.38 6.09
CA GLN A 35 12.38 -15.11 7.28
C GLN A 35 11.73 -14.05 8.23
N ARG A 36 10.45 -13.85 8.10
CA ARG A 36 9.60 -12.94 8.89
C ARG A 36 8.22 -13.58 9.04
N PRO A 37 7.49 -13.28 10.10
CA PRO A 37 6.14 -13.81 10.31
C PRO A 37 5.12 -13.14 9.35
N ILE A 38 5.21 -13.50 8.08
CA ILE A 38 4.40 -12.95 6.97
C ILE A 38 3.73 -14.09 6.22
N TYR A 39 2.49 -13.88 5.82
CA TYR A 39 1.76 -14.72 4.87
C TYR A 39 1.21 -13.85 3.74
N ILE A 40 1.35 -14.32 2.51
CA ILE A 40 0.94 -13.58 1.31
C ILE A 40 -0.02 -14.44 0.50
N GLU A 41 -1.08 -13.81 0.02
CA GLU A 41 -1.99 -14.43 -0.95
C GLU A 41 -2.41 -13.42 -2.02
N SER A 42 -2.79 -13.90 -3.20
CA SER A 42 -3.21 -13.04 -4.31
C SER A 42 -4.25 -13.73 -5.18
N ALA A 43 -5.06 -12.93 -5.85
CA ALA A 43 -6.04 -13.38 -6.83
C ALA A 43 -6.08 -12.45 -8.04
N ASP A 44 -6.37 -13.04 -9.20
CA ASP A 44 -6.77 -12.34 -10.42
C ASP A 44 -8.09 -12.96 -10.88
N ALA A 45 -9.18 -12.26 -10.68
CA ALA A 45 -10.51 -12.74 -10.97
C ALA A 45 -11.39 -11.64 -11.56
N SER A 46 -12.04 -11.92 -12.66
CA SER A 46 -13.03 -11.02 -13.30
C SER A 46 -12.50 -9.59 -13.56
N GLY A 47 -11.22 -9.45 -13.93
CA GLY A 47 -10.60 -8.14 -14.16
C GLY A 47 -10.24 -7.36 -12.92
N MET A 48 -10.26 -8.01 -11.75
CA MET A 48 -9.83 -7.48 -10.46
C MET A 48 -8.58 -8.20 -9.97
N LEU A 49 -7.54 -7.45 -9.68
CA LEU A 49 -6.34 -7.93 -8.99
C LEU A 49 -6.45 -7.64 -7.50
N LYS A 50 -6.08 -8.63 -6.71
CA LYS A 50 -6.05 -8.51 -5.25
C LYS A 50 -4.79 -9.16 -4.70
N GLY A 51 -4.10 -8.46 -3.81
CA GLY A 51 -3.01 -8.96 -2.99
C GLY A 51 -3.29 -8.70 -1.53
N ASP A 52 -3.00 -9.67 -0.69
CA ASP A 52 -3.14 -9.61 0.76
C ASP A 52 -1.78 -9.96 1.40
N VAL A 53 -1.36 -9.17 2.37
CA VAL A 53 -0.24 -9.46 3.27
C VAL A 53 -0.76 -9.50 4.69
N TYR A 54 -0.57 -10.60 5.37
CA TYR A 54 -0.81 -10.79 6.80
C TYR A 54 0.53 -10.87 7.50
N ALA A 55 0.74 -10.11 8.57
CA ALA A 55 2.01 -10.07 9.27
C ALA A 55 1.84 -9.93 10.77
N LEU A 56 2.69 -10.58 11.54
CA LEU A 56 2.84 -10.31 12.97
C LEU A 56 4.00 -9.32 13.15
N VAL A 57 3.67 -8.04 13.39
CA VAL A 57 4.66 -6.96 13.52
C VAL A 57 5.06 -6.75 14.98
N GLU A 58 6.31 -6.36 15.21
CA GLU A 58 6.94 -6.25 16.54
C GLU A 58 6.49 -5.03 17.38
N PHE A 59 5.39 -4.38 16.97
CA PHE A 59 4.88 -3.16 17.62
C PHE A 59 3.58 -3.46 18.37
N PRO A 60 3.36 -2.84 19.57
CA PRO A 60 2.10 -2.96 20.26
C PRO A 60 0.92 -2.43 19.43
N PHE A 61 -0.25 -3.04 19.59
CA PHE A 61 -1.46 -2.66 18.87
C PHE A 61 -1.79 -1.17 18.97
N THR A 62 -1.65 -0.58 20.15
CA THR A 62 -1.89 0.85 20.37
C THR A 62 -0.94 1.73 19.56
N THR A 63 0.33 1.31 19.40
CA THR A 63 1.31 2.01 18.56
C THR A 63 0.89 1.96 17.09
N VAL A 64 0.51 0.77 16.60
CA VAL A 64 0.09 0.58 15.20
C VAL A 64 -1.20 1.33 14.89
N SER A 65 -2.24 1.17 15.71
CA SER A 65 -3.53 1.82 15.48
C SER A 65 -3.42 3.34 15.53
N THR A 66 -2.71 3.91 16.51
CA THR A 66 -2.48 5.36 16.60
C THR A 66 -1.71 5.88 15.40
N ALA A 67 -0.66 5.15 14.97
CA ALA A 67 0.17 5.55 13.82
C ALA A 67 -0.60 5.57 12.50
N LEU A 68 -1.58 4.69 12.32
CA LEU A 68 -2.32 4.54 11.07
C LEU A 68 -3.68 5.27 11.05
N THR A 69 -4.08 5.90 12.17
CA THR A 69 -5.37 6.61 12.27
C THR A 69 -5.36 7.95 11.52
N GLY A 70 -4.22 8.57 11.28
CA GLY A 70 -4.14 9.88 10.62
C GLY A 70 -3.89 9.80 9.11
N ALA A 71 -4.47 10.69 8.32
CA ALA A 71 -4.20 10.77 6.88
C ALA A 71 -2.75 11.19 6.57
N GLY A 72 -2.15 12.10 7.36
CA GLY A 72 -0.74 12.50 7.21
C GLY A 72 0.25 11.34 7.25
N PRO A 73 0.19 10.44 8.26
CA PRO A 73 0.94 9.20 8.28
C PRO A 73 0.85 8.37 7.00
N TRP A 74 -0.32 8.29 6.38
CA TRP A 74 -0.47 7.56 5.12
C TRP A 74 0.30 8.21 3.96
N CYS A 75 0.37 9.54 3.87
CA CYS A 75 1.24 10.19 2.89
C CYS A 75 2.72 9.92 3.17
N ASP A 76 3.14 9.90 4.43
CA ASP A 76 4.50 9.52 4.83
C ASP A 76 4.85 8.04 4.51
N ILE A 77 3.86 7.17 4.48
CA ILE A 77 3.98 5.76 4.06
C ILE A 77 4.00 5.65 2.53
N MET A 78 3.01 6.28 1.88
CA MET A 78 2.82 6.13 0.43
C MET A 78 3.94 6.75 -0.38
N ILE A 79 4.69 7.72 0.13
CA ILE A 79 5.84 8.31 -0.57
C ILE A 79 7.04 7.35 -0.67
N LEU A 80 7.15 6.33 0.18
CA LEU A 80 8.31 5.45 0.22
C LEU A 80 8.48 4.55 -1.02
N PRO A 81 7.43 3.90 -1.57
CA PRO A 81 7.54 3.16 -2.82
C PRO A 81 8.05 4.02 -3.98
N LEU A 82 8.86 3.42 -4.85
CA LEU A 82 9.58 4.07 -5.94
C LEU A 82 8.70 4.88 -6.89
N ASN A 83 7.51 4.40 -7.18
CA ASN A 83 6.59 4.99 -8.15
C ASN A 83 5.73 6.13 -7.59
N THR A 84 5.67 6.32 -6.29
CA THR A 84 4.98 7.48 -5.70
C THR A 84 5.91 8.69 -5.69
N LYS A 85 5.47 9.79 -6.31
CA LYS A 85 6.26 11.01 -6.51
C LYS A 85 5.87 12.16 -5.60
N ASP A 86 4.64 12.16 -5.12
CA ASP A 86 4.09 13.13 -4.18
C ASP A 86 2.84 12.54 -3.52
N CYS A 87 2.52 12.98 -2.31
CA CYS A 87 1.27 12.66 -1.62
C CYS A 87 0.90 13.84 -0.72
N ARG A 88 -0.35 14.34 -0.85
CA ARG A 88 -0.86 15.44 -0.06
C ARG A 88 -2.21 15.11 0.53
N VAL A 89 -2.40 15.50 1.76
CA VAL A 89 -3.70 15.44 2.41
C VAL A 89 -4.48 16.69 2.03
N THR A 90 -5.69 16.51 1.56
CA THR A 90 -6.66 17.59 1.34
C THR A 90 -7.95 17.28 2.06
N GLU A 91 -8.57 18.31 2.64
CA GLU A 91 -9.86 18.19 3.31
C GLU A 91 -10.86 19.13 2.65
N LYS A 92 -11.94 18.58 2.14
CA LYS A 92 -13.00 19.34 1.49
C LYS A 92 -14.37 18.78 1.88
N ALA A 93 -15.23 19.65 2.38
CA ALA A 93 -16.61 19.28 2.78
C ALA A 93 -16.69 18.07 3.74
N GLY A 94 -15.72 17.91 4.64
CA GLY A 94 -15.66 16.81 5.59
C GLY A 94 -15.13 15.49 5.01
N GLU A 95 -14.68 15.49 3.75
CA GLU A 95 -14.02 14.35 3.11
C GLU A 95 -12.50 14.57 3.11
N THR A 96 -11.77 13.59 3.62
CA THR A 96 -10.30 13.56 3.60
C THR A 96 -9.83 12.80 2.38
N THR A 97 -8.99 13.42 1.57
CA THR A 97 -8.43 12.83 0.34
C THR A 97 -6.90 12.85 0.40
N LEU A 98 -6.28 11.75 -0.01
CA LEU A 98 -4.84 11.68 -0.29
C LEU A 98 -4.65 11.87 -1.79
N ALA A 99 -4.21 13.06 -2.20
CA ALA A 99 -3.86 13.38 -3.58
C ALA A 99 -2.46 12.84 -3.87
N VAL A 100 -2.39 11.70 -4.54
CA VAL A 100 -1.16 10.96 -4.83
C VAL A 100 -0.73 11.18 -6.28
N ARG A 101 0.58 11.30 -6.51
CA ARG A 101 1.17 11.36 -7.84
C ARG A 101 2.01 10.11 -8.10
N ILE A 102 1.64 9.34 -9.11
CA ILE A 102 2.31 8.09 -9.49
C ILE A 102 3.08 8.29 -10.79
N GLY A 103 4.39 8.07 -10.74
CA GLY A 103 5.28 8.18 -11.88
C GLY A 103 6.04 6.88 -12.17
N SER A 104 7.07 6.99 -13.01
CA SER A 104 8.02 5.90 -13.23
C SER A 104 8.84 5.62 -11.96
N LYS A 105 9.63 4.55 -11.97
CA LYS A 105 10.51 4.21 -10.82
C LYS A 105 11.75 5.10 -10.71
N TYR A 106 11.96 6.00 -11.67
CA TYR A 106 13.08 6.94 -11.74
C TYR A 106 12.61 8.35 -11.37
N ASP A 107 13.56 9.27 -11.19
CA ASP A 107 13.25 10.69 -11.00
C ASP A 107 12.58 11.24 -12.26
N VAL A 108 11.39 11.81 -12.09
CA VAL A 108 10.61 12.44 -13.18
C VAL A 108 10.01 13.74 -12.68
N PRO A 109 9.76 14.71 -13.59
CA PRO A 109 8.98 15.90 -13.27
C PRO A 109 7.62 15.54 -12.69
N LEU A 110 7.11 16.34 -11.76
CA LEU A 110 5.85 16.04 -11.08
C LEU A 110 4.64 16.15 -12.04
N GLU A 111 4.73 17.02 -13.03
CA GLU A 111 3.74 17.20 -14.10
C GLU A 111 3.56 15.96 -14.97
N ASP A 112 4.58 15.10 -15.07
CA ASP A 112 4.53 13.84 -15.81
C ASP A 112 3.95 12.68 -14.97
N ALA A 113 3.72 12.92 -13.68
CA ALA A 113 3.17 11.91 -12.77
C ALA A 113 1.63 11.89 -12.83
N TYR A 114 1.08 10.69 -12.88
CA TYR A 114 -0.37 10.47 -12.96
C TYR A 114 -1.05 10.74 -11.61
N PRO A 115 -2.13 11.55 -11.57
CA PRO A 115 -2.87 11.80 -10.33
C PRO A 115 -3.76 10.62 -9.95
N ILE A 116 -3.81 10.29 -8.65
CA ILE A 116 -4.79 9.39 -8.05
C ILE A 116 -5.25 10.03 -6.75
N ASP A 117 -6.55 10.22 -6.61
CA ASP A 117 -7.17 10.78 -5.41
C ASP A 117 -7.80 9.65 -4.60
N PHE A 118 -7.18 9.32 -3.47
CA PHE A 118 -7.70 8.32 -2.55
C PHE A 118 -8.56 8.97 -1.48
N LYS A 119 -9.82 8.63 -1.41
CA LYS A 119 -10.69 8.92 -0.28
C LYS A 119 -10.23 8.11 0.92
N TYR A 120 -9.81 8.80 1.97
CA TYR A 120 -9.33 8.18 3.20
C TYR A 120 -10.42 8.18 4.26
N ARG A 121 -10.56 7.07 4.98
CA ARG A 121 -11.39 7.00 6.17
C ARG A 121 -10.89 5.97 7.17
N VAL A 122 -11.02 6.27 8.45
CA VAL A 122 -10.96 5.26 9.51
C VAL A 122 -12.31 4.55 9.49
N ALA A 123 -12.31 3.28 9.10
CA ALA A 123 -13.54 2.49 8.99
C ALA A 123 -14.02 2.02 10.36
N GLU A 124 -13.08 1.68 11.25
CA GLU A 124 -13.36 1.29 12.62
C GLU A 124 -12.13 1.50 13.50
N THR A 125 -12.34 1.88 14.75
CA THR A 125 -11.30 1.89 15.77
C THR A 125 -11.92 1.55 17.12
N SER A 126 -11.32 0.57 17.80
CA SER A 126 -11.72 0.13 19.14
C SER A 126 -10.47 -0.21 19.97
N ARG A 127 -10.68 -0.74 21.17
CA ARG A 127 -9.58 -1.15 22.04
C ARG A 127 -8.73 -2.29 21.44
N ASP A 128 -9.30 -3.09 20.56
CA ASP A 128 -8.71 -4.33 20.08
C ASP A 128 -8.96 -4.61 18.58
N TYR A 129 -9.38 -3.59 17.84
CA TYR A 129 -9.48 -3.61 16.40
C TYR A 129 -9.32 -2.21 15.80
N PHE A 130 -8.62 -2.14 14.69
CA PHE A 130 -8.44 -0.94 13.87
C PHE A 130 -8.62 -1.29 12.40
N ALA A 131 -9.26 -0.42 11.64
CA ALA A 131 -9.32 -0.50 10.19
C ALA A 131 -9.32 0.88 9.54
N ALA A 132 -8.44 1.08 8.56
CA ALA A 132 -8.42 2.24 7.67
C ALA A 132 -8.61 1.80 6.22
N ARG A 133 -9.32 2.62 5.43
CA ARG A 133 -9.55 2.39 4.01
C ARG A 133 -9.15 3.60 3.17
N LEU A 134 -8.59 3.29 2.00
CA LEU A 134 -8.31 4.26 0.95
C LEU A 134 -8.95 3.72 -0.33
N ASP A 135 -9.85 4.49 -0.91
CA ASP A 135 -10.60 4.11 -2.11
C ASP A 135 -10.36 5.16 -3.21
N ALA A 136 -10.03 4.74 -4.44
CA ALA A 136 -9.92 5.64 -5.59
C ALA A 136 -10.63 5.06 -6.81
N VAL A 137 -11.37 5.91 -7.52
CA VAL A 137 -12.22 5.49 -8.64
C VAL A 137 -11.38 5.16 -9.86
N SER A 138 -10.34 5.94 -10.15
CA SER A 138 -9.54 5.82 -11.37
C SER A 138 -8.05 5.88 -11.08
N GLY A 139 -7.25 5.33 -11.98
CA GLY A 139 -5.80 5.33 -11.93
C GLY A 139 -5.16 5.29 -13.31
N PRO A 140 -3.82 5.15 -13.39
CA PRO A 140 -3.09 5.17 -14.64
C PRO A 140 -3.50 4.01 -15.58
N LEU A 141 -3.39 4.25 -16.88
CA LEU A 141 -3.57 3.22 -17.93
C LEU A 141 -4.92 2.50 -17.91
N GLY A 142 -6.00 3.18 -17.47
CA GLY A 142 -7.34 2.60 -17.41
C GLY A 142 -7.55 1.60 -16.27
N THR A 143 -6.71 1.63 -15.26
CA THR A 143 -6.96 0.93 -13.99
C THR A 143 -7.97 1.73 -13.16
N HIS A 144 -8.75 1.04 -12.35
CA HIS A 144 -9.88 1.65 -11.63
C HIS A 144 -10.21 0.87 -10.35
N ASP A 145 -11.15 1.40 -9.55
CA ASP A 145 -11.67 0.76 -8.33
C ASP A 145 -10.58 0.32 -7.35
N TYR A 146 -9.62 1.22 -7.11
CA TYR A 146 -8.56 0.97 -6.15
C TYR A 146 -9.12 0.90 -4.73
N ARG A 147 -8.70 -0.10 -4.00
CA ARG A 147 -9.03 -0.28 -2.59
C ARG A 147 -7.79 -0.72 -1.82
N VAL A 148 -7.44 0.07 -0.83
CA VAL A 148 -6.45 -0.29 0.17
C VAL A 148 -7.17 -0.45 1.50
N LEU A 149 -6.99 -1.58 2.15
CA LEU A 149 -7.47 -1.84 3.50
C LEU A 149 -6.25 -2.17 4.36
N ALA A 150 -6.09 -1.45 5.46
CA ALA A 150 -5.18 -1.84 6.53
C ALA A 150 -6.01 -2.07 7.79
N GLU A 151 -5.92 -3.27 8.34
CA GLU A 151 -6.63 -3.62 9.57
C GLU A 151 -5.69 -4.35 10.53
N ALA A 152 -5.94 -4.21 11.82
CA ALA A 152 -5.07 -4.76 12.85
C ALA A 152 -5.84 -5.21 14.08
N ILE A 153 -5.30 -6.22 14.75
CA ILE A 153 -5.71 -6.69 16.08
C ILE A 153 -4.49 -6.91 16.98
N PRO A 154 -4.63 -6.90 18.31
CA PRO A 154 -3.58 -7.39 19.19
C PRO A 154 -3.18 -8.81 18.82
N GLY A 155 -1.89 -9.05 18.71
CA GLY A 155 -1.29 -10.36 18.52
C GLY A 155 -0.65 -10.86 19.83
N ASP A 156 0.06 -11.99 19.75
CA ASP A 156 0.73 -12.57 20.89
C ASP A 156 1.95 -11.76 21.33
N ASN A 157 2.31 -11.82 22.62
CA ASN A 157 3.54 -11.24 23.18
C ASN A 157 3.70 -9.74 22.94
N GLY A 158 2.61 -8.97 22.97
CA GLY A 158 2.64 -7.50 22.76
C GLY A 158 2.88 -7.07 21.33
N LYS A 159 2.80 -7.99 20.36
CA LYS A 159 2.88 -7.72 18.92
C LYS A 159 1.50 -7.36 18.35
N THR A 160 1.47 -7.02 17.08
CA THR A 160 0.22 -6.73 16.36
C THR A 160 0.09 -7.62 15.14
N PHE A 161 -1.06 -8.26 14.98
CA PHE A 161 -1.40 -8.92 13.73
C PHE A 161 -2.02 -7.88 12.80
N LEU A 162 -1.29 -7.57 11.72
CA LEU A 162 -1.63 -6.59 10.69
C LEU A 162 -2.03 -7.30 9.40
N HIS A 163 -3.11 -6.88 8.80
CA HIS A 163 -3.49 -7.25 7.44
C HIS A 163 -3.50 -6.02 6.54
N LEU A 164 -2.83 -6.13 5.41
CA LEU A 164 -2.87 -5.15 4.33
C LEU A 164 -3.43 -5.80 3.07
N ARG A 165 -4.52 -5.27 2.55
CA ARG A 165 -5.07 -5.60 1.24
C ARG A 165 -4.85 -4.46 0.26
N TYR A 166 -4.42 -4.78 -0.95
CA TYR A 166 -4.36 -3.89 -2.08
C TYR A 166 -5.06 -4.52 -3.26
N SER A 167 -6.06 -3.84 -3.82
CA SER A 167 -6.79 -4.33 -4.97
C SER A 167 -7.16 -3.21 -5.94
N TYR A 168 -7.27 -3.55 -7.22
CA TYR A 168 -7.72 -2.64 -8.27
C TYR A 168 -8.26 -3.41 -9.47
N GLY A 169 -9.17 -2.75 -10.19
CA GLY A 169 -9.69 -3.21 -11.46
C GLY A 169 -8.83 -2.78 -12.64
N TYR A 170 -8.90 -3.55 -13.73
CA TYR A 170 -8.26 -3.19 -14.98
C TYR A 170 -9.16 -3.57 -16.17
N GLY A 171 -9.29 -2.63 -17.11
CA GLY A 171 -9.98 -2.84 -18.39
C GLY A 171 -9.03 -3.39 -19.45
N MET A 172 -9.50 -3.38 -20.70
CA MET A 172 -8.72 -3.89 -21.86
C MET A 172 -7.42 -3.11 -22.06
N ALA A 173 -7.45 -1.77 -21.95
CA ALA A 173 -6.25 -0.92 -22.06
C ALA A 173 -5.22 -1.25 -20.98
N GLY A 174 -5.65 -1.41 -19.73
CA GLY A 174 -4.79 -1.80 -18.62
C GLY A 174 -4.19 -3.20 -18.82
N ARG A 175 -4.96 -4.13 -19.36
CA ARG A 175 -4.47 -5.48 -19.70
C ARG A 175 -3.36 -5.41 -20.74
N LEU A 176 -3.56 -4.68 -21.84
CA LEU A 176 -2.56 -4.52 -22.91
C LEU A 176 -1.29 -3.84 -22.41
N ALA A 177 -1.43 -2.76 -21.67
CA ALA A 177 -0.29 -2.06 -21.06
C ALA A 177 0.51 -2.97 -20.12
N MET A 178 -0.18 -3.76 -19.30
CA MET A 178 0.45 -4.71 -18.40
C MET A 178 1.13 -5.86 -19.14
N GLN A 179 0.52 -6.37 -20.22
CA GLN A 179 1.15 -7.40 -21.07
C GLN A 179 2.43 -6.88 -21.72
N ALA A 180 2.41 -5.64 -22.25
CA ALA A 180 3.61 -4.99 -22.80
C ALA A 180 4.70 -4.82 -21.73
N TYR A 181 4.34 -4.37 -20.52
CA TYR A 181 5.27 -4.29 -19.40
C TYR A 181 5.87 -5.67 -19.04
N LEU A 182 5.04 -6.71 -18.94
CA LEU A 182 5.49 -8.06 -18.59
C LEU A 182 6.36 -8.68 -19.69
N ALA A 183 6.15 -8.31 -20.94
CA ALA A 183 6.98 -8.77 -22.07
C ALA A 183 8.35 -8.06 -22.14
N THR A 184 8.52 -6.93 -21.45
CA THR A 184 9.71 -6.06 -21.50
C THR A 184 10.33 -5.86 -20.10
N ALA A 185 10.13 -4.72 -19.49
CA ALA A 185 10.73 -4.33 -18.21
C ALA A 185 10.32 -5.22 -17.02
N GLY A 186 9.18 -5.91 -17.12
CA GLY A 186 8.70 -6.87 -16.14
C GLY A 186 9.05 -8.32 -16.46
N ALA A 187 9.74 -8.59 -17.58
CA ALA A 187 10.11 -9.94 -17.97
C ALA A 187 10.99 -10.61 -16.89
N GLY A 188 10.64 -11.83 -16.50
CA GLY A 188 11.35 -12.55 -15.45
C GLY A 188 11.09 -12.10 -14.02
N LYS A 189 10.34 -11.01 -13.79
CA LYS A 189 9.96 -10.61 -12.43
C LYS A 189 8.86 -11.51 -11.87
N VAL A 190 9.09 -11.99 -10.67
CA VAL A 190 8.21 -12.94 -9.98
C VAL A 190 7.57 -12.29 -8.74
N GLY A 191 6.49 -12.89 -8.26
CA GLY A 191 5.86 -12.57 -6.97
C GLY A 191 6.49 -13.36 -5.82
N PHE A 192 5.73 -13.52 -4.77
CA PHE A 192 6.16 -14.12 -3.51
C PHE A 192 5.58 -15.52 -3.28
N THR A 193 4.41 -15.80 -3.85
CA THR A 193 3.75 -17.11 -3.72
C THR A 193 4.18 -18.06 -4.84
N SER A 194 3.97 -19.35 -4.63
CA SER A 194 4.35 -20.37 -5.61
C SER A 194 3.11 -21.01 -6.25
N SER A 195 3.25 -21.40 -7.51
CA SER A 195 2.35 -22.30 -8.21
C SER A 195 3.14 -23.56 -8.59
N GLY A 196 2.95 -24.63 -7.84
CA GLY A 196 3.82 -25.79 -7.92
C GLY A 196 5.24 -25.46 -7.43
N LYS A 197 6.25 -25.64 -8.29
CA LYS A 197 7.66 -25.39 -7.96
C LYS A 197 8.14 -23.98 -8.33
N GLU A 198 7.33 -23.20 -9.05
CA GLU A 198 7.71 -21.88 -9.56
C GLU A 198 7.01 -20.77 -8.81
N LEU A 199 7.71 -19.64 -8.65
CA LEU A 199 7.12 -18.43 -8.12
C LEU A 199 6.13 -17.85 -9.13
N ILE A 200 5.03 -17.29 -8.60
CA ILE A 200 3.97 -16.71 -9.43
C ILE A 200 4.52 -15.54 -10.24
N GLY A 201 4.24 -15.54 -11.55
CA GLY A 201 4.54 -14.44 -12.46
C GLY A 201 3.30 -13.63 -12.85
N GLY A 202 3.42 -12.90 -13.96
CA GLY A 202 2.30 -12.22 -14.59
C GLY A 202 1.64 -11.16 -13.69
N MET A 203 0.34 -10.96 -13.91
CA MET A 203 -0.47 -9.96 -13.18
C MET A 203 -0.52 -10.22 -11.67
N ARG A 204 -0.64 -11.48 -11.25
CA ARG A 204 -0.60 -11.84 -9.84
C ARG A 204 0.75 -11.51 -9.21
N GLY A 205 1.86 -11.79 -9.90
CA GLY A 205 3.19 -11.40 -9.43
C GLY A 205 3.32 -9.88 -9.26
N VAL A 206 2.70 -9.08 -10.13
CA VAL A 206 2.69 -7.60 -9.99
C VAL A 206 1.96 -7.16 -8.73
N VAL A 207 0.75 -7.67 -8.48
CA VAL A 207 -0.02 -7.25 -7.30
C VAL A 207 0.65 -7.70 -5.99
N GLU A 208 1.26 -8.89 -5.95
CA GLU A 208 2.02 -9.37 -4.79
C GLU A 208 3.20 -8.44 -4.48
N ARG A 209 3.97 -8.05 -5.50
CA ARG A 209 5.08 -7.11 -5.31
C ARG A 209 4.61 -5.74 -4.82
N ASN A 210 3.51 -5.23 -5.37
CA ASN A 210 2.98 -3.93 -4.93
C ASN A 210 2.46 -4.00 -3.50
N THR A 211 1.69 -5.02 -3.13
CA THR A 211 1.18 -5.18 -1.77
C THR A 211 2.33 -5.30 -0.76
N MET A 212 3.37 -6.07 -1.12
CA MET A 212 4.55 -6.22 -0.26
C MET A 212 5.31 -4.89 -0.10
N ARG A 213 5.47 -4.08 -1.17
CA ARG A 213 6.11 -2.76 -1.06
C ARG A 213 5.36 -1.83 -0.11
N TYR A 214 4.02 -1.83 -0.15
CA TYR A 214 3.22 -1.02 0.77
C TYR A 214 3.27 -1.56 2.20
N TYR A 215 3.27 -2.88 2.38
CA TYR A 215 3.47 -3.47 3.71
C TYR A 215 4.83 -3.06 4.30
N LEU A 216 5.91 -3.19 3.53
CA LEU A 216 7.25 -2.76 3.97
C LEU A 216 7.34 -1.25 4.22
N ALA A 217 6.51 -0.44 3.55
CA ALA A 217 6.42 1.00 3.83
C ALA A 217 5.74 1.28 5.18
N ILE A 218 4.69 0.54 5.53
CA ILE A 218 4.08 0.62 6.85
C ILE A 218 5.09 0.19 7.93
N ASP A 219 5.79 -0.91 7.73
CA ASP A 219 6.79 -1.42 8.67
C ASP A 219 7.95 -0.42 8.89
N ALA A 220 8.47 0.17 7.80
CA ALA A 220 9.51 1.20 7.87
C ALA A 220 9.02 2.48 8.57
N TYR A 221 7.76 2.87 8.37
CA TYR A 221 7.15 3.99 9.06
C TYR A 221 7.08 3.75 10.57
N LEU A 222 6.58 2.58 10.98
CA LEU A 222 6.46 2.18 12.38
C LEU A 222 7.84 2.08 13.06
N ALA A 223 8.82 1.47 12.40
CA ALA A 223 10.18 1.34 12.92
C ALA A 223 10.86 2.69 13.18
N ALA A 224 10.53 3.70 12.40
CA ALA A 224 11.09 5.04 12.57
C ALA A 224 10.33 5.90 13.61
N ALA A 225 9.17 5.45 14.11
CA ALA A 225 8.31 6.26 14.99
C ALA A 225 9.00 6.67 16.30
N ALA A 226 9.82 5.79 16.87
CA ALA A 226 10.57 6.05 18.10
C ALA A 226 11.79 6.99 17.91
N ALA A 227 12.17 7.30 16.66
CA ALA A 227 13.31 8.15 16.37
C ALA A 227 12.98 9.66 16.64
N PRO A 228 13.99 10.49 16.92
CA PRO A 228 13.82 11.94 16.96
C PRO A 228 13.19 12.45 15.64
N SER A 229 12.28 13.42 15.73
CA SER A 229 11.51 13.91 14.58
C SER A 229 12.37 14.30 13.37
N ALA A 230 13.51 14.96 13.61
CA ALA A 230 14.46 15.35 12.58
C ALA A 230 15.10 14.16 11.82
N GLN A 231 15.12 12.97 12.41
CA GLN A 231 15.72 11.77 11.81
C GLN A 231 14.69 10.82 11.18
N ARG A 232 13.40 11.01 11.45
CA ARG A 232 12.35 10.05 11.05
C ARG A 232 12.30 9.81 9.55
N VAL A 233 12.38 10.87 8.75
CA VAL A 233 12.33 10.76 7.28
C VAL A 233 13.50 9.93 6.77
N GLU A 234 14.71 10.28 7.16
CA GLU A 234 15.89 9.56 6.72
C GLU A 234 15.86 8.08 7.11
N ARG A 235 15.41 7.79 8.34
CA ARG A 235 15.25 6.42 8.81
C ARG A 235 14.18 5.64 8.04
N ARG A 236 13.04 6.27 7.72
CA ARG A 236 11.98 5.64 6.92
C ARG A 236 12.46 5.28 5.52
N ILE A 237 13.11 6.23 4.85
CA ILE A 237 13.64 6.03 3.51
C ILE A 237 14.66 4.88 3.52
N ALA A 238 15.65 4.92 4.42
CA ALA A 238 16.66 3.88 4.53
C ALA A 238 16.06 2.52 4.87
N ALA A 239 15.20 2.45 5.90
CA ALA A 239 14.57 1.20 6.34
C ALA A 239 13.72 0.55 5.25
N TRP A 240 12.97 1.35 4.48
CA TRP A 240 12.17 0.81 3.37
C TRP A 240 13.06 0.17 2.31
N PHE A 241 14.13 0.86 1.89
CA PHE A 241 15.07 0.30 0.91
C PHE A 241 15.70 -0.98 1.42
N ASP A 242 16.28 -0.93 2.62
CA ASP A 242 16.98 -2.08 3.21
C ASP A 242 16.04 -3.29 3.39
N SER A 243 14.75 -3.04 3.71
CA SER A 243 13.73 -4.09 3.80
C SER A 243 13.33 -4.66 2.42
N THR A 244 13.28 -3.83 1.36
CA THR A 244 13.00 -4.33 0.01
C THR A 244 14.15 -5.18 -0.54
N GLU A 245 15.40 -4.84 -0.23
CA GLU A 245 16.57 -5.60 -0.65
C GLU A 245 16.71 -6.98 0.02
N GLN A 246 16.03 -7.23 1.14
CA GLN A 246 15.89 -8.60 1.68
C GLN A 246 15.15 -9.52 0.69
N TYR A 247 14.39 -8.94 -0.23
CA TYR A 247 13.63 -9.62 -1.27
C TYR A 247 14.07 -9.14 -2.67
N ALA A 248 15.39 -9.00 -2.89
CA ALA A 248 15.93 -8.41 -4.11
C ALA A 248 15.43 -9.08 -5.40
N ARG A 249 15.26 -10.42 -5.39
CA ARG A 249 14.73 -11.16 -6.55
C ARG A 249 13.37 -10.62 -7.01
N GLN A 250 12.51 -10.21 -6.08
CA GLN A 250 11.17 -9.71 -6.35
C GLN A 250 11.13 -8.18 -6.45
N LEU A 251 11.87 -7.48 -5.60
CA LEU A 251 11.65 -6.05 -5.34
C LEU A 251 12.78 -5.14 -5.79
N HIS A 252 13.99 -5.64 -6.06
CA HIS A 252 15.09 -4.79 -6.52
C HIS A 252 14.76 -4.09 -7.85
N GLU A 253 14.97 -2.78 -7.92
CA GLU A 253 14.71 -1.95 -9.09
C GLU A 253 15.84 -0.97 -9.42
N ILE A 254 16.46 -0.35 -8.41
CA ILE A 254 17.54 0.63 -8.53
C ILE A 254 18.50 0.51 -7.35
N ASP A 255 19.70 1.07 -7.48
CA ASP A 255 20.67 1.07 -6.39
C ASP A 255 20.28 1.99 -5.22
N ARG A 256 20.89 1.75 -4.06
CA ARG A 256 20.58 2.43 -2.81
C ARG A 256 20.79 3.94 -2.88
N ASN A 257 21.89 4.40 -3.47
CA ASN A 257 22.24 5.82 -3.48
C ASN A 257 21.26 6.60 -4.37
N THR A 258 20.91 6.05 -5.52
CA THR A 258 19.90 6.60 -6.43
C THR A 258 18.54 6.68 -5.75
N TYR A 259 18.11 5.61 -5.06
CA TYR A 259 16.85 5.62 -4.32
C TYR A 259 16.83 6.69 -3.22
N LEU A 260 17.86 6.74 -2.36
CA LEU A 260 17.92 7.69 -1.25
C LEU A 260 17.90 9.15 -1.75
N ALA A 261 18.71 9.44 -2.79
CA ALA A 261 18.76 10.78 -3.38
C ALA A 261 17.40 11.21 -3.93
N MET A 262 16.74 10.33 -4.70
CA MET A 262 15.42 10.57 -5.28
C MET A 262 14.36 10.80 -4.18
N LYS A 263 14.28 9.94 -3.17
CA LYS A 263 13.26 10.05 -2.13
C LYS A 263 13.46 11.26 -1.21
N ARG A 264 14.69 11.64 -0.90
CA ARG A 264 14.97 12.90 -0.18
C ARG A 264 14.42 14.10 -0.93
N LYS A 265 14.66 14.18 -2.23
CA LYS A 265 14.15 15.25 -3.10
C LYS A 265 12.60 15.25 -3.13
N GLU A 266 11.98 14.10 -3.29
CA GLU A 266 10.52 13.96 -3.33
C GLU A 266 9.87 14.33 -1.99
N VAL A 267 10.38 13.84 -0.86
CA VAL A 267 9.87 14.19 0.48
C VAL A 267 10.09 15.69 0.78
N GLN A 268 11.23 16.26 0.38
CA GLN A 268 11.47 17.69 0.53
C GLN A 268 10.44 18.50 -0.25
N ARG A 269 10.17 18.15 -1.51
CA ARG A 269 9.14 18.78 -2.35
C ARG A 269 7.75 18.67 -1.72
N GLN A 270 7.38 17.49 -1.21
CA GLN A 270 6.10 17.26 -0.54
C GLN A 270 5.89 18.19 0.66
N ARG A 271 6.97 18.51 1.40
CA ARG A 271 6.92 19.37 2.59
C ARG A 271 6.92 20.87 2.29
N THR A 272 7.55 21.28 1.20
CA THR A 272 7.79 22.70 0.92
C THR A 272 6.78 23.32 -0.04
N ALA A 273 6.00 22.53 -0.80
CA ALA A 273 5.04 23.09 -1.72
C ALA A 273 3.79 23.61 -0.98
N PRO A 274 3.23 24.78 -1.36
CA PRO A 274 2.02 25.32 -0.77
C PRO A 274 0.82 24.35 -0.96
N GLU A 275 -0.13 24.38 -0.02
CA GLU A 275 -1.33 23.51 0.02
C GLU A 275 -2.29 23.66 -1.18
N ASN A 276 -2.03 24.61 -2.09
CA ASN A 276 -2.88 24.91 -3.25
C ASN A 276 -2.20 24.52 -4.56
N ILE A 277 -2.43 23.30 -5.04
CA ILE A 277 -2.42 23.01 -6.48
C ILE A 277 -3.86 22.67 -6.86
N GLY A 278 -4.67 23.74 -7.03
CA GLY A 278 -5.94 23.65 -7.72
C GLY A 278 -5.70 23.31 -9.20
N ASP A 279 -6.49 22.37 -9.70
CA ASP A 279 -6.91 22.14 -11.08
C ASP A 279 -5.97 22.60 -12.21
N ALA A 280 -4.89 21.90 -12.44
CA ALA A 280 -4.29 21.84 -13.76
C ALA A 280 -4.66 20.47 -14.38
N ALA A 281 -5.70 20.45 -15.20
CA ALA A 281 -6.02 19.33 -16.06
C ALA A 281 -4.80 19.06 -16.97
N PRO A 282 -4.39 17.79 -17.17
CA PRO A 282 -3.33 17.48 -18.11
C PRO A 282 -3.77 17.89 -19.51
N ALA A 283 -2.99 18.75 -20.15
CA ALA A 283 -3.15 19.05 -21.59
C ALA A 283 -2.99 17.74 -22.37
N GLY A 284 -4.08 17.31 -22.99
CA GLY A 284 -4.08 16.14 -23.86
C GLY A 284 -3.00 16.27 -24.92
N ARG A 285 -2.06 15.35 -24.94
CA ARG A 285 -1.26 15.05 -26.13
C ARG A 285 -1.67 13.68 -26.64
N MET A 286 -2.22 13.74 -27.84
CA MET A 286 -2.50 12.60 -28.71
C MET A 286 -1.24 11.78 -28.97
#